data_310526bca6c97f2b4f9515b24d3453ee
#
_entry.id   310526bca6c97f2b4f9515b24d3453ee
#
_cell.length_a   1.000
_cell.length_b   1.000
_cell.length_c   1.000
_cell.angle_alpha   90.00
_cell.angle_beta   90.00
_cell.angle_gamma   90.00
#
_symmetry.space_group_name_H-M   'P 1'
#
loop_
_entity.id
_entity.type
_entity.pdbx_description
1 polymer ?
#
loop_
_entity_poly.entity_id
_entity_poly.type
_entity_poly.pdbx_seq_one_letter_code
_entity_poly.pdbx_strand_id
1 'polypeptide(L)'
;NIRWGRTYEAFGEDVELQVLFASPLIEGYQGDDVAAPQNVGATAKHFIADGATEDGVDRANAVISEAELRAMHLPGFVDAIESGAVSVMASFSSVNGEPVHGSKALLTDLLKDELGFDGVVLTDWEGVAMSGLTVKQGLQAGIDMFMLVQSWQKGVPEIVRLVEAGEVPMSRIDDAVTRILRMKL
;
A
#
# COMPACT_ATOMS: atom_id res chain seq x y z
N ASN A 1 11.14 -6.91 -13.28
CA ASN A 1 11.65 -6.37 -14.56
C ASN A 1 12.97 -5.62 -14.31
N ILE A 2 14.08 -6.13 -14.86
CA ILE A 2 15.43 -5.53 -14.72
C ILE A 2 15.55 -4.14 -15.37
N ARG A 3 14.60 -3.74 -16.21
CA ARG A 3 14.55 -2.40 -16.79
C ARG A 3 13.92 -1.36 -15.86
N TRP A 4 13.21 -1.80 -14.83
CA TRP A 4 12.60 -0.88 -13.87
C TRP A 4 13.69 -0.12 -13.10
N GLY A 5 13.59 1.22 -13.05
CA GLY A 5 14.62 2.09 -12.48
C GLY A 5 14.91 1.86 -11.00
N ARG A 6 13.97 1.23 -10.27
CA ARG A 6 14.08 0.88 -8.85
C ARG A 6 14.34 -0.61 -8.59
N THR A 7 14.75 -1.36 -9.62
CA THR A 7 15.07 -2.80 -9.48
C THR A 7 16.05 -3.09 -8.34
N TYR A 8 16.95 -2.17 -8.03
CA TYR A 8 17.89 -2.30 -6.91
C TYR A 8 17.23 -2.33 -5.52
N GLU A 9 15.96 -1.96 -5.40
CA GLU A 9 15.19 -2.06 -4.16
C GLU A 9 14.49 -3.43 -4.02
N ALA A 10 14.51 -4.26 -5.06
CA ALA A 10 13.87 -5.59 -5.07
C ALA A 10 14.89 -6.70 -4.79
N PHE A 11 14.41 -7.84 -4.33
CA PHE A 11 15.24 -9.04 -4.09
C PHE A 11 15.58 -9.82 -5.37
N GLY A 12 15.14 -9.35 -6.53
CA GLY A 12 15.33 -9.98 -7.83
C GLY A 12 14.03 -10.17 -8.59
N GLU A 13 14.11 -10.87 -9.72
CA GLU A 13 12.94 -11.16 -10.56
C GLU A 13 12.24 -12.48 -10.18
N ASP A 14 12.92 -13.31 -9.41
CA ASP A 14 12.38 -14.59 -8.96
C ASP A 14 11.38 -14.38 -7.81
N VAL A 15 10.18 -14.92 -7.98
CA VAL A 15 9.10 -14.85 -6.98
C VAL A 15 9.50 -15.57 -5.69
N GLU A 16 10.24 -16.69 -5.80
CA GLU A 16 10.69 -17.45 -4.63
C GLU A 16 11.64 -16.62 -3.76
N LEU A 17 12.45 -15.73 -4.35
CA LEU A 17 13.30 -14.82 -3.59
C LEU A 17 12.47 -13.75 -2.85
N GLN A 18 11.39 -13.25 -3.44
CA GLN A 18 10.50 -12.30 -2.75
C GLN A 18 9.92 -12.93 -1.48
N VAL A 19 9.41 -14.15 -1.60
CA VAL A 19 8.86 -14.91 -0.46
C VAL A 19 9.96 -15.24 0.55
N LEU A 20 11.12 -15.72 0.10
CA LEU A 20 12.22 -16.10 0.98
C LEU A 20 12.71 -14.95 1.88
N PHE A 21 12.67 -13.71 1.40
CA PHE A 21 13.16 -12.55 2.13
C PHE A 21 12.07 -11.78 2.89
N ALA A 22 10.79 -11.90 2.52
CA ALA A 22 9.73 -11.12 3.13
C ALA A 22 9.59 -11.42 4.63
N SER A 23 9.36 -12.67 5.02
CA SER A 23 9.20 -13.08 6.42
C SER A 23 10.42 -12.74 7.28
N PRO A 24 11.66 -13.13 6.93
CA PRO A 24 12.82 -12.81 7.75
C PRO A 24 13.06 -11.32 7.95
N LEU A 25 12.71 -10.47 6.96
CA LEU A 25 12.83 -9.03 7.10
C LEU A 25 11.79 -8.45 8.04
N ILE A 26 10.53 -8.87 7.92
CA ILE A 26 9.47 -8.45 8.83
C ILE A 26 9.82 -8.85 10.27
N GLU A 27 10.17 -10.12 10.48
CA GLU A 27 10.58 -10.64 11.78
C GLU A 27 11.82 -9.93 12.34
N GLY A 28 12.80 -9.63 11.48
CA GLY A 28 14.02 -8.92 11.86
C GLY A 28 13.76 -7.47 12.30
N TYR A 29 12.79 -6.78 11.71
CA TYR A 29 12.40 -5.43 12.11
C TYR A 29 11.48 -5.42 13.33
N GLN A 30 10.48 -6.29 13.35
CA GLN A 30 9.40 -6.28 14.34
C GLN A 30 9.69 -7.15 15.57
N GLY A 31 10.59 -8.14 15.44
CA GLY A 31 10.86 -9.12 16.51
C GLY A 31 9.60 -9.87 16.91
N ASP A 32 9.64 -10.51 18.07
CA ASP A 32 8.49 -11.22 18.66
C ASP A 32 7.44 -10.25 19.23
N ASP A 33 7.80 -9.00 19.51
CA ASP A 33 6.92 -7.96 20.03
C ASP A 33 7.28 -6.62 19.36
N VAL A 34 6.47 -6.19 18.41
CA VAL A 34 6.69 -4.93 17.69
C VAL A 34 6.66 -3.70 18.59
N ALA A 35 6.02 -3.77 19.75
CA ALA A 35 5.97 -2.67 20.73
C ALA A 35 7.25 -2.58 21.58
N ALA A 36 8.15 -3.54 21.51
CA ALA A 36 9.41 -3.49 22.25
C ALA A 36 10.29 -2.31 21.74
N PRO A 37 10.96 -1.57 22.65
CA PRO A 37 11.66 -0.33 22.29
C PRO A 37 12.77 -0.45 21.23
N GLN A 38 13.30 -1.65 21.03
CA GLN A 38 14.34 -1.94 20.04
C GLN A 38 13.78 -2.31 18.66
N ASN A 39 12.47 -2.56 18.57
CA ASN A 39 11.81 -3.02 17.35
C ASN A 39 11.14 -1.86 16.61
N VAL A 40 10.90 -2.02 15.32
CA VAL A 40 10.24 -1.04 14.47
C VAL A 40 9.22 -1.73 13.56
N GLY A 41 8.08 -1.07 13.34
CA GLY A 41 7.07 -1.58 12.41
C GLY A 41 7.56 -1.60 10.97
N ALA A 42 7.34 -2.70 10.27
CA ALA A 42 7.70 -2.87 8.88
C ALA A 42 6.59 -2.41 7.93
N THR A 43 6.99 -1.84 6.79
CA THR A 43 6.09 -1.45 5.70
C THR A 43 6.44 -2.25 4.44
N ALA A 44 5.57 -3.15 4.01
CA ALA A 44 5.72 -3.81 2.72
C ALA A 44 5.35 -2.85 1.58
N LYS A 45 6.21 -2.75 0.55
CA LYS A 45 6.03 -1.75 -0.53
C LYS A 45 6.58 -2.22 -1.87
N HIS A 46 6.13 -1.67 -2.97
CA HIS A 46 4.93 -0.87 -3.12
C HIS A 46 3.80 -1.77 -3.66
N PHE A 47 2.71 -1.84 -2.99
CA PHE A 47 1.58 -2.67 -3.36
C PHE A 47 0.79 -1.96 -4.48
N ILE A 48 0.72 -2.48 -5.71
CA ILE A 48 1.19 -3.73 -6.25
C ILE A 48 1.67 -3.54 -7.70
N ALA A 49 2.46 -4.48 -8.19
CA ALA A 49 2.92 -4.55 -9.58
C ALA A 49 3.88 -3.41 -10.01
N ASP A 50 4.58 -2.77 -9.08
CA ASP A 50 5.50 -1.65 -9.33
C ASP A 50 6.60 -2.02 -10.34
N GLY A 51 7.17 -3.23 -10.24
CA GLY A 51 8.17 -3.75 -11.17
C GLY A 51 7.62 -4.29 -12.50
N ALA A 52 6.29 -4.26 -12.71
CA ALA A 52 5.65 -4.77 -13.93
C ALA A 52 5.29 -3.68 -14.95
N THR A 53 5.67 -2.44 -14.68
CA THR A 53 5.37 -1.31 -15.57
C THR A 53 5.95 -1.49 -16.97
N GLU A 54 5.22 -1.01 -17.98
CA GLU A 54 5.61 -1.08 -19.37
C GLU A 54 6.99 -0.45 -19.57
N ASP A 55 7.87 -1.16 -20.28
CA ASP A 55 9.27 -0.79 -20.54
C ASP A 55 10.13 -0.52 -19.27
N GLY A 56 9.63 -0.83 -18.08
CA GLY A 56 10.28 -0.54 -16.81
C GLY A 56 10.26 0.93 -16.42
N VAL A 57 9.38 1.72 -17.04
CA VAL A 57 9.23 3.15 -16.71
C VAL A 57 8.64 3.29 -15.31
N ASP A 58 9.35 3.99 -14.44
CA ASP A 58 8.91 4.21 -13.06
C ASP A 58 7.55 4.91 -13.02
N ARG A 59 6.64 4.40 -12.17
CA ARG A 59 5.27 4.91 -11.97
C ARG A 59 4.35 4.80 -13.19
N ALA A 60 4.74 4.07 -14.21
CA ALA A 60 3.92 3.86 -15.40
C ALA A 60 2.79 2.83 -15.15
N ASN A 61 2.08 2.49 -16.21
CA ASN A 61 1.04 1.49 -16.18
C ASN A 61 1.62 0.08 -16.29
N ALA A 62 1.14 -0.85 -15.49
CA ALA A 62 1.39 -2.27 -15.62
C ALA A 62 0.23 -2.91 -16.39
N VAL A 63 0.51 -3.46 -17.57
CA VAL A 63 -0.48 -4.20 -18.35
C VAL A 63 -0.28 -5.68 -18.12
N ILE A 64 -1.03 -6.22 -17.18
CA ILE A 64 -0.90 -7.60 -16.72
C ILE A 64 -2.27 -8.24 -16.50
N SER A 65 -2.36 -9.55 -16.69
CA SER A 65 -3.55 -10.30 -16.33
C SER A 65 -3.67 -10.44 -14.80
N GLU A 66 -4.90 -10.69 -14.33
CA GLU A 66 -5.10 -11.00 -12.90
C GLU A 66 -4.32 -12.26 -12.50
N ALA A 67 -4.23 -13.26 -13.37
CA ALA A 67 -3.45 -14.47 -13.11
C ALA A 67 -1.96 -14.17 -12.92
N GLU A 68 -1.37 -13.28 -13.73
CA GLU A 68 0.02 -12.83 -13.59
C GLU A 68 0.21 -11.98 -12.33
N LEU A 69 -0.72 -11.06 -12.05
CA LEU A 69 -0.69 -10.26 -10.82
C LEU A 69 -0.62 -11.18 -9.59
N ARG A 70 -1.48 -12.20 -9.54
CA ARG A 70 -1.55 -13.15 -8.43
C ARG A 70 -0.35 -14.10 -8.37
N ALA A 71 0.17 -14.54 -9.50
CA ALA A 71 1.27 -15.50 -9.53
C ALA A 71 2.65 -14.85 -9.29
N MET A 72 2.83 -13.59 -9.74
CA MET A 72 4.15 -12.98 -9.79
C MET A 72 4.33 -11.82 -8.80
N HIS A 73 3.27 -11.06 -8.51
CA HIS A 73 3.39 -9.82 -7.74
C HIS A 73 2.75 -9.88 -6.36
N LEU A 74 1.89 -10.86 -6.12
CA LEU A 74 1.19 -11.00 -4.84
C LEU A 74 1.95 -11.84 -3.79
N PRO A 75 2.70 -12.90 -4.13
CA PRO A 75 3.21 -13.86 -3.13
C PRO A 75 4.08 -13.23 -2.04
N GLY A 76 4.98 -12.31 -2.38
CA GLY A 76 5.79 -11.60 -1.38
C GLY A 76 4.97 -10.73 -0.42
N PHE A 77 3.83 -10.18 -0.87
CA PHE A 77 2.91 -9.44 0.01
C PHE A 77 2.10 -10.38 0.89
N VAL A 78 1.68 -11.54 0.37
CA VAL A 78 1.00 -12.57 1.17
C VAL A 78 1.91 -12.98 2.33
N ASP A 79 3.16 -13.34 2.04
CA ASP A 79 4.14 -13.75 3.05
C ASP A 79 4.42 -12.61 4.06
N ALA A 80 4.54 -11.36 3.60
CA ALA A 80 4.72 -10.20 4.48
C ALA A 80 3.52 -9.97 5.41
N ILE A 81 2.29 -10.16 4.91
CA ILE A 81 1.06 -10.04 5.70
C ILE A 81 0.96 -11.17 6.72
N GLU A 82 1.21 -12.40 6.32
CA GLU A 82 1.21 -13.58 7.19
C GLU A 82 2.28 -13.47 8.28
N SER A 83 3.39 -12.81 7.99
CA SER A 83 4.46 -12.50 8.95
C SER A 83 4.17 -11.26 9.82
N GLY A 84 2.98 -10.68 9.69
CA GLY A 84 2.50 -9.60 10.56
C GLY A 84 3.00 -8.20 10.22
N ALA A 85 3.34 -7.90 8.96
CA ALA A 85 3.66 -6.52 8.55
C ALA A 85 2.59 -5.53 9.01
N VAL A 86 2.99 -4.50 9.77
CA VAL A 86 2.02 -3.55 10.36
C VAL A 86 1.47 -2.54 9.37
N SER A 87 2.12 -2.38 8.22
CA SER A 87 1.66 -1.45 7.18
C SER A 87 2.03 -1.91 5.77
N VAL A 88 1.25 -1.43 4.80
CA VAL A 88 1.47 -1.61 3.36
C VAL A 88 1.37 -0.27 2.66
N MET A 89 2.35 0.06 1.82
CA MET A 89 2.36 1.29 1.02
C MET A 89 1.85 1.00 -0.39
N ALA A 90 0.83 1.75 -0.82
CA ALA A 90 0.28 1.65 -2.17
C ALA A 90 1.29 2.12 -3.24
N SER A 91 1.30 1.46 -4.40
CA SER A 91 2.17 1.83 -5.52
C SER A 91 1.69 3.08 -6.26
N PHE A 92 2.65 3.84 -6.80
CA PHE A 92 2.36 4.90 -7.77
C PHE A 92 1.89 4.41 -9.12
N SER A 93 2.16 3.15 -9.44
CA SER A 93 1.82 2.57 -10.73
C SER A 93 0.32 2.49 -10.93
N SER A 94 -0.09 2.41 -12.19
CA SER A 94 -1.42 1.96 -12.54
C SER A 94 -1.39 0.47 -12.89
N VAL A 95 -2.46 -0.23 -12.66
CA VAL A 95 -2.68 -1.59 -13.16
C VAL A 95 -3.82 -1.56 -14.16
N ASN A 96 -3.54 -1.94 -15.40
CA ASN A 96 -4.50 -1.91 -16.51
C ASN A 96 -5.23 -0.57 -16.67
N GLY A 97 -4.50 0.53 -16.46
CA GLY A 97 -5.00 1.89 -16.58
C GLY A 97 -5.65 2.48 -15.33
N GLU A 98 -5.84 1.70 -14.26
CA GLU A 98 -6.38 2.18 -12.99
C GLU A 98 -5.24 2.49 -12.01
N PRO A 99 -5.09 3.74 -11.51
CA PRO A 99 -4.10 4.08 -10.51
C PRO A 99 -4.33 3.30 -9.20
N VAL A 100 -3.30 2.65 -8.68
CA VAL A 100 -3.41 1.80 -7.47
C VAL A 100 -3.93 2.58 -6.27
N HIS A 101 -3.49 3.83 -6.06
CA HIS A 101 -3.97 4.69 -4.96
C HIS A 101 -5.48 4.97 -4.99
N GLY A 102 -6.16 4.76 -6.12
CA GLY A 102 -7.61 4.92 -6.29
C GLY A 102 -8.36 3.61 -6.45
N SER A 103 -7.67 2.48 -6.51
CA SER A 103 -8.28 1.18 -6.79
C SER A 103 -8.85 0.53 -5.54
N LYS A 104 -10.16 0.60 -5.38
CA LYS A 104 -10.87 -0.15 -4.34
C LYS A 104 -10.67 -1.66 -4.51
N ALA A 105 -10.68 -2.15 -5.75
CA ALA A 105 -10.47 -3.57 -6.04
C ALA A 105 -9.14 -4.09 -5.50
N LEU A 106 -8.07 -3.29 -5.60
CA LEU A 106 -6.75 -3.70 -5.13
C LEU A 106 -6.55 -3.44 -3.63
N LEU A 107 -6.94 -2.24 -3.12
CA LEU A 107 -6.62 -1.86 -1.75
C LEU A 107 -7.64 -2.33 -0.71
N THR A 108 -8.91 -2.44 -1.10
CA THR A 108 -9.96 -2.94 -0.19
C THR A 108 -10.24 -4.40 -0.49
N ASP A 109 -10.75 -4.70 -1.70
CA ASP A 109 -11.33 -6.01 -1.97
C ASP A 109 -10.23 -7.11 -1.97
N LEU A 110 -9.06 -6.85 -2.57
CA LEU A 110 -7.95 -7.81 -2.56
C LEU A 110 -7.14 -7.73 -1.25
N LEU A 111 -6.56 -6.56 -0.92
CA LEU A 111 -5.60 -6.46 0.19
C LEU A 111 -6.28 -6.62 1.56
N LYS A 112 -7.34 -5.85 1.84
CA LYS A 112 -7.98 -5.88 3.16
C LYS A 112 -8.92 -7.06 3.33
N ASP A 113 -9.79 -7.31 2.34
CA ASP A 113 -10.88 -8.27 2.50
C ASP A 113 -10.43 -9.71 2.14
N GLU A 114 -9.80 -9.92 0.98
CA GLU A 114 -9.39 -11.26 0.54
C GLU A 114 -8.16 -11.76 1.31
N LEU A 115 -7.10 -10.92 1.42
CA LEU A 115 -5.87 -11.28 2.14
C LEU A 115 -5.97 -11.08 3.66
N GLY A 116 -7.04 -10.47 4.15
CA GLY A 116 -7.27 -10.25 5.57
C GLY A 116 -6.29 -9.26 6.21
N PHE A 117 -5.72 -8.32 5.43
CA PHE A 117 -4.79 -7.35 5.97
C PHE A 117 -5.47 -6.35 6.92
N ASP A 118 -5.14 -6.40 8.20
CA ASP A 118 -5.70 -5.54 9.24
C ASP A 118 -4.78 -4.39 9.68
N GLY A 119 -3.59 -4.27 9.08
CA GLY A 119 -2.67 -3.16 9.28
C GLY A 119 -3.07 -1.88 8.53
N VAL A 120 -2.16 -0.91 8.48
CA VAL A 120 -2.37 0.41 7.87
C VAL A 120 -2.01 0.40 6.39
N VAL A 121 -2.94 0.82 5.53
CA VAL A 121 -2.66 1.12 4.12
C VAL A 121 -2.30 2.59 3.99
N LEU A 122 -1.05 2.89 3.58
CA LEU A 122 -0.59 4.27 3.41
C LEU A 122 -0.32 4.60 1.95
N THR A 123 -0.40 5.89 1.61
CA THR A 123 0.04 6.36 0.30
C THR A 123 1.56 6.41 0.22
N ASP A 124 2.10 6.40 -0.98
CA ASP A 124 3.43 6.92 -1.24
C ASP A 124 3.43 8.47 -1.15
N TRP A 125 4.57 9.13 -1.38
CA TRP A 125 4.79 10.59 -1.32
C TRP A 125 3.77 11.35 -2.17
N GLU A 126 2.87 12.12 -1.53
CA GLU A 126 1.78 12.83 -2.25
C GLU A 126 1.00 11.92 -3.22
N GLY A 127 0.95 10.61 -2.94
CA GLY A 127 0.60 9.57 -3.90
C GLY A 127 -0.75 9.75 -4.56
N VAL A 128 -1.76 10.20 -3.81
CA VAL A 128 -3.10 10.47 -4.36
C VAL A 128 -3.06 11.64 -5.34
N ALA A 129 -2.46 12.78 -4.95
CA ALA A 129 -2.39 13.97 -5.79
C ALA A 129 -1.52 13.74 -7.03
N MET A 130 -0.38 13.08 -6.86
CA MET A 130 0.54 12.76 -7.96
C MET A 130 -0.03 11.73 -8.95
N SER A 131 -0.96 10.90 -8.51
CA SER A 131 -1.72 9.98 -9.38
C SER A 131 -2.94 10.65 -10.05
N GLY A 132 -3.11 11.96 -9.89
CA GLY A 132 -4.24 12.71 -10.46
C GLY A 132 -5.58 12.45 -9.75
N LEU A 133 -5.53 11.93 -8.53
CA LEU A 133 -6.70 11.57 -7.73
C LEU A 133 -7.01 12.62 -6.66
N THR A 134 -8.22 12.57 -6.15
CA THR A 134 -8.68 13.35 -5.00
C THR A 134 -8.49 12.56 -3.69
N VAL A 135 -8.41 13.26 -2.56
CA VAL A 135 -8.39 12.66 -1.22
C VAL A 135 -9.62 11.75 -1.02
N LYS A 136 -10.78 12.15 -1.54
CA LYS A 136 -12.02 11.34 -1.51
C LYS A 136 -11.82 9.98 -2.17
N GLN A 137 -11.23 9.95 -3.38
CA GLN A 137 -10.98 8.70 -4.11
C GLN A 137 -10.01 7.79 -3.34
N GLY A 138 -8.93 8.35 -2.76
CA GLY A 138 -8.02 7.58 -1.91
C GLY A 138 -8.71 6.98 -0.68
N LEU A 139 -9.53 7.76 0.04
CA LEU A 139 -10.30 7.27 1.18
C LEU A 139 -11.26 6.15 0.78
N GLN A 140 -11.98 6.31 -0.34
CA GLN A 140 -12.92 5.33 -0.86
C GLN A 140 -12.24 4.06 -1.38
N ALA A 141 -10.99 4.18 -1.86
CA ALA A 141 -10.18 3.04 -2.27
C ALA A 141 -9.68 2.20 -1.08
N GLY A 142 -9.60 2.77 0.12
CA GLY A 142 -9.17 2.06 1.32
C GLY A 142 -7.87 2.60 1.94
N ILE A 143 -7.35 3.73 1.47
CA ILE A 143 -6.20 4.40 2.11
C ILE A 143 -6.57 4.84 3.53
N ASP A 144 -5.73 4.50 4.50
CA ASP A 144 -5.91 4.85 5.91
C ASP A 144 -5.05 6.04 6.31
N MET A 145 -3.80 6.11 5.80
CA MET A 145 -2.85 7.17 6.13
C MET A 145 -2.30 7.82 4.85
N PHE A 146 -2.40 9.13 4.79
CA PHE A 146 -1.95 9.92 3.63
C PHE A 146 -0.60 10.55 3.91
N MET A 147 0.39 10.33 3.04
CA MET A 147 1.68 11.01 3.09
C MET A 147 1.55 12.38 2.41
N LEU A 148 0.97 13.34 3.12
CA LEU A 148 0.75 14.71 2.68
C LEU A 148 1.92 15.59 3.11
N VAL A 149 2.99 15.62 2.35
CA VAL A 149 4.23 16.32 2.73
C VAL A 149 4.13 17.81 2.48
N GLN A 150 3.58 18.22 1.35
CA GLN A 150 3.39 19.62 0.97
C GLN A 150 1.92 20.04 1.03
N SER A 151 1.01 19.08 0.85
CA SER A 151 -0.43 19.35 0.70
C SER A 151 -1.23 19.19 2.00
N TRP A 152 -0.60 18.85 3.14
CA TRP A 152 -1.29 18.56 4.41
C TRP A 152 -2.22 19.69 4.88
N GLN A 153 -1.83 20.96 4.65
CA GLN A 153 -2.64 22.12 5.01
C GLN A 153 -3.99 22.17 4.28
N LYS A 154 -4.08 21.54 3.10
CA LYS A 154 -5.31 21.44 2.33
C LYS A 154 -6.00 20.08 2.53
N GLY A 155 -5.22 19.02 2.62
CA GLY A 155 -5.73 17.65 2.71
C GLY A 155 -6.51 17.37 4.00
N VAL A 156 -6.01 17.82 5.14
CA VAL A 156 -6.69 17.61 6.44
C VAL A 156 -8.06 18.31 6.49
N PRO A 157 -8.18 19.62 6.17
CA PRO A 157 -9.50 20.28 6.08
C PRO A 157 -10.42 19.65 5.05
N GLU A 158 -9.89 19.14 3.94
CA GLU A 158 -10.71 18.46 2.93
C GLU A 158 -11.32 17.16 3.44
N ILE A 159 -10.57 16.37 4.22
CA ILE A 159 -11.12 15.16 4.87
C ILE A 159 -12.29 15.52 5.79
N VAL A 160 -12.13 16.55 6.62
CA VAL A 160 -13.20 17.04 7.51
C VAL A 160 -14.43 17.44 6.69
N ARG A 161 -14.23 18.28 5.66
CA ARG A 161 -15.31 18.72 4.78
C ARG A 161 -16.07 17.54 4.13
N LEU A 162 -15.34 16.54 3.64
CA LEU A 162 -15.92 15.35 3.00
C LEU A 162 -16.82 14.56 3.95
N VAL A 163 -16.40 14.44 5.21
CA VAL A 163 -17.21 13.76 6.24
C VAL A 163 -18.43 14.59 6.62
N GLU A 164 -18.28 15.89 6.88
CA GLU A 164 -19.37 16.79 7.22
C GLU A 164 -20.42 16.87 6.09
N ALA A 165 -19.98 16.79 4.84
CA ALA A 165 -20.87 16.76 3.66
C ALA A 165 -21.52 15.38 3.44
N GLY A 166 -21.18 14.34 4.22
CA GLY A 166 -21.66 12.97 4.02
C GLY A 166 -21.12 12.28 2.78
N GLU A 167 -20.07 12.83 2.14
CA GLU A 167 -19.43 12.27 0.95
C GLU A 167 -18.48 11.10 1.27
N VAL A 168 -17.99 11.06 2.50
CA VAL A 168 -17.22 9.95 3.10
C VAL A 168 -17.89 9.59 4.42
N PRO A 169 -18.28 8.33 4.63
CA PRO A 169 -18.94 7.95 5.88
C PRO A 169 -17.95 7.97 7.05
N MET A 170 -18.42 8.36 8.24
CA MET A 170 -17.60 8.37 9.45
C MET A 170 -16.99 6.98 9.73
N SER A 171 -17.70 5.90 9.42
CA SER A 171 -17.20 4.53 9.59
C SER A 171 -15.89 4.26 8.81
N ARG A 172 -15.67 4.93 7.66
CA ARG A 172 -14.41 4.83 6.92
C ARG A 172 -13.26 5.50 7.69
N ILE A 173 -13.55 6.61 8.34
CA ILE A 173 -12.57 7.33 9.18
C ILE A 173 -12.29 6.53 10.46
N ASP A 174 -13.32 5.99 11.08
CA ASP A 174 -13.18 5.16 12.30
C ASP A 174 -12.32 3.92 12.01
N ASP A 175 -12.50 3.25 10.87
CA ASP A 175 -11.66 2.14 10.44
C ASP A 175 -10.20 2.59 10.27
N ALA A 176 -9.94 3.68 9.54
CA ALA A 176 -8.59 4.21 9.34
C ALA A 176 -7.90 4.57 10.66
N VAL A 177 -8.60 5.32 11.51
CA VAL A 177 -8.09 5.75 12.82
C VAL A 177 -7.81 4.54 13.71
N THR A 178 -8.70 3.55 13.72
CA THR A 178 -8.51 2.31 14.49
C THR A 178 -7.23 1.59 14.08
N ARG A 179 -6.99 1.42 12.77
CA ARG A 179 -5.77 0.80 12.24
C ARG A 179 -4.52 1.59 12.61
N ILE A 180 -4.56 2.92 12.43
CA ILE A 180 -3.44 3.81 12.78
C ILE A 180 -3.12 3.77 14.27
N LEU A 181 -4.13 3.83 15.13
CA LEU A 181 -3.91 3.78 16.59
C LEU A 181 -3.38 2.42 17.02
N ARG A 182 -3.91 1.33 16.48
CA ARG A 182 -3.40 -0.03 16.76
C ARG A 182 -1.93 -0.18 16.37
N MET A 183 -1.51 0.42 15.25
CA MET A 183 -0.10 0.41 14.84
C MET A 183 0.80 1.23 15.77
N LYS A 184 0.27 2.30 16.40
CA LYS A 184 1.06 3.25 17.21
C LYS A 184 1.09 2.94 18.70
N LEU A 185 0.15 2.15 19.19
CA LEU A 185 0.00 1.80 20.61
C LEU A 185 0.51 0.40 20.91
#